data_f2d1d08e8c350ea3ecb566aa363988ff
#
_entry.id   f2d1d08e8c350ea3ecb566aa363988ff
#
_cell.length_a   1.000
_cell.length_b   1.000
_cell.length_c   1.000
_cell.angle_alpha   90.00
_cell.angle_beta   90.00
_cell.angle_gamma   90.00
#
_symmetry.space_group_name_H-M   'P 1'
#
loop_
_entity.id
_entity.type
_entity.pdbx_description
1 polymer ?
#
loop_
_entity_poly.entity_id
_entity_poly.type
_entity_poly.pdbx_seq_one_letter_code
_entity_poly.pdbx_strand_id
1 'polypeptide(L)'
;MFTFAATAPMPDGLDEFLLAGYLRKKSVELVKCETNDLEVPANADFVIEGYVDPAEPLRDEGPFGDHAGYYTLPEPYPVFHVTALTHRKDAVYPATIVGMPPMEDFYIGGASVKLFLPIFKMNFPEIVDIALPAEGVFHNLVFVSIRKTYPMQAYKIMHGLWGMGQMMFTKYIVVVDDDVDMHNTSEVLFRLCANTDPQRDSIFIPQSGTRPTCSTTPPAKSPAAASSALTRRRNSPAKDSNAPGRHSSRWMKP
;
A
#
# COMPACT_ATOMS: atom_id res chain seq x y z
N MET A 1 -12.17 9.20 11.03
CA MET A 1 -11.83 10.06 9.88
C MET A 1 -10.40 10.59 9.95
N PHE A 2 -9.97 11.21 11.05
CA PHE A 2 -8.58 11.69 11.16
C PHE A 2 -7.54 10.59 11.03
N THR A 3 -7.71 9.46 11.72
CA THR A 3 -6.83 8.29 11.59
C THR A 3 -6.70 7.84 10.13
N PHE A 4 -7.82 7.79 9.41
CA PHE A 4 -7.81 7.44 8.00
C PHE A 4 -7.10 8.51 7.14
N ALA A 5 -7.37 9.80 7.39
CA ALA A 5 -6.73 10.88 6.64
C ALA A 5 -5.20 10.90 6.86
N ALA A 6 -4.74 10.67 8.10
CA ALA A 6 -3.32 10.62 8.43
C ALA A 6 -2.58 9.42 7.83
N THR A 7 -3.29 8.33 7.51
CA THR A 7 -2.70 7.14 6.85
C THR A 7 -2.85 7.15 5.33
N ALA A 8 -3.58 8.12 4.78
CA ALA A 8 -3.83 8.20 3.35
C ALA A 8 -2.56 8.69 2.61
N PRO A 9 -2.24 8.11 1.45
CA PRO A 9 -1.10 8.53 0.63
C PRO A 9 -1.43 9.84 -0.11
N MET A 10 -1.44 10.95 0.62
CA MET A 10 -1.74 12.26 0.05
C MET A 10 -0.62 12.73 -0.87
N PRO A 11 -0.96 13.39 -1.97
CA PRO A 11 0.01 14.14 -2.76
C PRO A 11 0.66 15.26 -1.94
N ASP A 12 1.93 15.56 -2.24
CA ASP A 12 2.64 16.65 -1.59
C ASP A 12 1.87 17.98 -1.68
N GLY A 13 1.78 18.69 -0.56
CA GLY A 13 1.09 19.96 -0.46
C GLY A 13 -0.42 19.90 -0.19
N LEU A 14 -0.99 18.70 -0.06
CA LEU A 14 -2.36 18.53 0.44
C LEU A 14 -2.34 18.14 1.91
N ASP A 15 -3.12 18.88 2.69
CA ASP A 15 -3.23 18.72 4.14
C ASP A 15 -4.22 17.61 4.49
N GLU A 16 -3.88 16.76 5.46
CA GLU A 16 -4.73 15.66 5.93
C GLU A 16 -6.03 16.19 6.59
N PHE A 17 -6.00 17.37 7.19
CA PHE A 17 -7.23 18.00 7.73
C PHE A 17 -8.19 18.38 6.61
N LEU A 18 -7.67 18.79 5.44
CA LEU A 18 -8.48 19.04 4.26
C LEU A 18 -9.19 17.76 3.80
N LEU A 19 -8.46 16.65 3.71
CA LEU A 19 -9.03 15.34 3.37
C LEU A 19 -10.07 14.91 4.42
N ALA A 20 -9.75 15.03 5.71
CA ALA A 20 -10.68 14.71 6.79
C ALA A 20 -11.96 15.54 6.71
N GLY A 21 -11.84 16.83 6.42
CA GLY A 21 -12.96 17.75 6.21
C GLY A 21 -13.83 17.34 5.01
N TYR A 22 -13.19 17.01 3.89
CA TYR A 22 -13.86 16.53 2.68
C TYR A 22 -14.66 15.24 2.95
N LEU A 23 -14.06 14.26 3.59
CA LEU A 23 -14.72 12.99 3.92
C LEU A 23 -15.87 13.16 4.90
N ARG A 24 -15.75 14.07 5.85
CA ARG A 24 -16.78 14.39 6.84
C ARG A 24 -17.88 15.30 6.28
N LYS A 25 -17.63 15.96 5.14
CA LYS A 25 -18.45 17.04 4.59
C LYS A 25 -18.68 18.17 5.62
N LYS A 26 -17.70 18.40 6.47
CA LYS A 26 -17.67 19.42 7.51
C LYS A 26 -16.23 19.83 7.77
N SER A 27 -15.97 21.13 7.90
CA SER A 27 -14.64 21.64 8.24
C SER A 27 -14.12 21.04 9.55
N VAL A 28 -12.80 20.90 9.65
CA VAL A 28 -12.12 20.53 10.88
C VAL A 28 -11.94 21.78 11.70
N GLU A 29 -12.54 21.79 12.88
CA GLU A 29 -12.32 22.85 13.87
C GLU A 29 -11.01 22.56 14.58
N LEU A 30 -10.11 23.55 14.62
CA LEU A 30 -8.82 23.45 15.30
C LEU A 30 -8.83 24.28 16.57
N VAL A 31 -8.11 23.82 17.57
CA VAL A 31 -7.84 24.54 18.83
C VAL A 31 -6.35 24.52 19.11
N LYS A 32 -5.87 25.57 19.77
CA LYS A 32 -4.47 25.67 20.15
C LYS A 32 -4.12 24.62 21.22
N CYS A 33 -2.92 24.06 21.14
CA CYS A 33 -2.35 23.22 22.17
C CYS A 33 -2.13 23.97 23.48
N GLU A 34 -2.05 23.25 24.61
CA GLU A 34 -1.85 23.80 25.94
C GLU A 34 -0.41 24.23 26.21
N THR A 35 0.57 23.49 25.64
CA THR A 35 1.98 23.66 25.97
C THR A 35 2.88 24.09 24.81
N ASN A 36 2.31 24.26 23.62
CA ASN A 36 3.02 24.72 22.42
C ASN A 36 2.10 25.52 21.51
N ASP A 37 2.64 26.06 20.40
CA ASP A 37 1.92 26.92 19.48
C ASP A 37 1.25 26.18 18.32
N LEU A 38 1.21 24.84 18.35
CA LEU A 38 0.52 24.04 17.33
C LEU A 38 -0.98 24.01 17.57
N GLU A 39 -1.71 23.66 16.52
CA GLU A 39 -3.16 23.48 16.56
C GLU A 39 -3.52 22.02 16.32
N VAL A 40 -4.55 21.55 17.02
CA VAL A 40 -5.05 20.18 16.95
C VAL A 40 -6.55 20.16 16.75
N PRO A 41 -7.15 19.07 16.22
CA PRO A 41 -8.59 18.96 16.09
C PRO A 41 -9.32 19.11 17.43
N ALA A 42 -10.24 20.08 17.52
CA ALA A 42 -10.98 20.40 18.74
C ALA A 42 -11.78 19.21 19.33
N ASN A 43 -12.08 18.20 18.51
CA ASN A 43 -12.82 17.01 18.92
C ASN A 43 -11.97 15.73 18.92
N ALA A 44 -10.66 15.86 19.04
CA ALA A 44 -9.79 14.72 19.26
C ALA A 44 -10.13 14.02 20.59
N ASP A 45 -10.06 12.70 20.61
CA ASP A 45 -10.30 11.93 21.82
C ASP A 45 -9.15 12.07 22.81
N PHE A 46 -7.91 12.05 22.29
CA PHE A 46 -6.67 12.24 23.05
C PHE A 46 -5.73 13.17 22.29
N VAL A 47 -5.04 14.02 23.02
CA VAL A 47 -3.93 14.84 22.51
C VAL A 47 -2.74 14.64 23.43
N ILE A 48 -1.60 14.25 22.86
CA ILE A 48 -0.32 14.13 23.55
C ILE A 48 0.57 15.24 22.99
N GLU A 49 0.95 16.17 23.82
CA GLU A 49 1.82 17.29 23.48
C GLU A 49 3.24 17.05 24.01
N GLY A 50 4.22 17.53 23.28
CA GLY A 50 5.60 17.39 23.68
C GLY A 50 6.57 17.91 22.65
N TYR A 51 7.83 17.57 22.84
CA TYR A 51 8.92 17.96 21.94
C TYR A 51 9.94 16.83 21.76
N VAL A 52 10.70 16.91 20.71
CA VAL A 52 11.89 16.09 20.46
C VAL A 52 13.10 17.02 20.45
N ASP A 53 14.11 16.70 21.24
CA ASP A 53 15.40 17.39 21.22
C ASP A 53 16.36 16.69 20.24
N PRO A 54 16.68 17.28 19.10
CA PRO A 54 17.59 16.66 18.13
C PRO A 54 19.04 16.54 18.62
N ALA A 55 19.41 17.22 19.71
CA ALA A 55 20.71 17.10 20.35
C ALA A 55 20.80 15.96 21.39
N GLU A 56 19.66 15.40 21.80
CA GLU A 56 19.63 14.29 22.76
C GLU A 56 20.07 12.99 22.07
N PRO A 57 20.85 12.12 22.75
CA PRO A 57 21.16 10.80 22.24
C PRO A 57 19.89 9.97 22.00
N LEU A 58 19.88 9.25 20.89
CA LEU A 58 18.81 8.29 20.58
C LEU A 58 18.75 7.20 21.64
N ARG A 59 17.55 6.66 21.90
CA ARG A 59 17.30 5.52 22.80
C ARG A 59 16.74 4.34 22.03
N ASP A 60 17.08 3.14 22.48
CA ASP A 60 16.53 1.92 21.90
C ASP A 60 15.03 1.84 22.17
N GLU A 61 14.25 1.68 21.09
CA GLU A 61 12.80 1.41 21.11
C GLU A 61 12.54 0.02 20.54
N GLY A 62 11.58 -0.67 21.14
CA GLY A 62 11.20 -2.02 20.71
C GLY A 62 11.72 -3.13 21.65
N PRO A 63 11.55 -4.39 21.28
CA PRO A 63 10.85 -4.84 20.07
C PRO A 63 9.33 -4.58 20.17
N PHE A 64 8.66 -4.32 19.03
CA PHE A 64 7.21 -4.22 19.04
C PHE A 64 6.57 -5.14 17.98
N GLY A 65 5.30 -5.54 18.23
CA GLY A 65 4.56 -6.37 17.28
C GLY A 65 4.11 -5.54 16.07
N ASP A 66 4.56 -5.95 14.89
CA ASP A 66 4.23 -5.31 13.64
C ASP A 66 3.05 -6.02 12.93
N HIS A 67 2.33 -5.28 12.08
CA HIS A 67 1.22 -5.83 11.29
C HIS A 67 1.65 -6.94 10.31
N ALA A 68 2.94 -7.08 10.04
CA ALA A 68 3.50 -8.19 9.26
C ALA A 68 3.51 -9.53 10.01
N GLY A 69 3.11 -9.56 11.29
CA GLY A 69 2.99 -10.78 12.09
C GLY A 69 4.27 -11.22 12.79
N TYR A 70 5.28 -10.36 12.89
CA TYR A 70 6.51 -10.60 13.66
C TYR A 70 6.91 -9.39 14.49
N TYR A 71 7.82 -9.58 15.43
CA TYR A 71 8.37 -8.49 16.23
C TYR A 71 9.53 -7.81 15.49
N THR A 72 9.54 -6.47 15.54
CA THR A 72 10.68 -5.68 15.06
C THR A 72 11.86 -5.85 16.01
N LEU A 73 13.07 -5.59 15.51
CA LEU A 73 14.24 -5.48 16.39
C LEU A 73 14.22 -4.13 17.12
N PRO A 74 14.81 -4.07 18.34
CA PRO A 74 15.08 -2.79 18.95
C PRO A 74 15.99 -1.94 18.05
N GLU A 75 15.63 -0.68 17.88
CA GLU A 75 16.39 0.29 17.07
C GLU A 75 16.45 1.64 17.81
N PRO A 76 17.52 2.44 17.58
CA PRO A 76 17.65 3.75 18.21
C PRO A 76 16.70 4.75 17.58
N TYR A 77 15.83 5.37 18.40
CA TYR A 77 14.87 6.40 18.01
C TYR A 77 15.02 7.68 18.83
N PRO A 78 14.57 8.84 18.31
CA PRO A 78 14.46 10.08 19.08
C PRO A 78 13.50 9.93 20.26
N VAL A 79 13.80 10.57 21.36
CA VAL A 79 12.93 10.59 22.54
C VAL A 79 11.90 11.69 22.40
N PHE A 80 10.63 11.35 22.57
CA PHE A 80 9.54 12.34 22.64
C PHE A 80 9.23 12.65 24.12
N HIS A 81 9.47 13.90 24.51
CA HIS A 81 9.22 14.40 25.86
C HIS A 81 7.80 14.92 25.99
N VAL A 82 6.95 14.19 26.69
CA VAL A 82 5.54 14.58 26.90
C VAL A 82 5.45 15.74 27.88
N THR A 83 4.80 16.83 27.46
CA THR A 83 4.54 18.02 28.30
C THR A 83 3.09 18.09 28.77
N ALA A 84 2.15 17.60 27.97
CA ALA A 84 0.74 17.49 28.36
C ALA A 84 0.07 16.28 27.72
N LEU A 85 -0.92 15.74 28.44
CA LEU A 85 -1.86 14.75 27.93
C LEU A 85 -3.27 15.26 28.23
N THR A 86 -3.99 15.61 27.20
CA THR A 86 -5.40 16.03 27.31
C THR A 86 -6.33 15.02 26.64
N HIS A 87 -7.54 14.89 27.11
CA HIS A 87 -8.51 13.97 26.56
C HIS A 87 -9.94 14.47 26.76
N ARG A 88 -10.84 14.01 25.93
CA ARG A 88 -12.28 14.24 26.11
C ARG A 88 -12.76 13.51 27.37
N LYS A 89 -13.85 14.02 27.97
CA LYS A 89 -14.46 13.40 29.14
C LYS A 89 -14.90 11.95 28.89
N ASP A 90 -15.35 11.68 27.67
CA ASP A 90 -15.86 10.40 27.17
C ASP A 90 -15.00 9.87 26.01
N ALA A 91 -13.67 10.00 26.17
CA ALA A 91 -12.72 9.59 25.14
C ALA A 91 -12.77 8.09 24.86
N VAL A 92 -12.68 7.73 23.58
CA VAL A 92 -12.59 6.35 23.12
C VAL A 92 -11.19 6.13 22.50
N TYR A 93 -10.46 5.18 23.05
CA TYR A 93 -9.16 4.78 22.50
C TYR A 93 -9.36 3.60 21.55
N PRO A 94 -9.20 3.79 20.22
CA PRO A 94 -9.27 2.69 19.28
C PRO A 94 -8.02 1.83 19.44
N ALA A 95 -8.20 0.54 19.67
CA ALA A 95 -7.10 -0.41 19.82
C ALA A 95 -7.33 -1.62 18.93
N THR A 96 -6.23 -2.23 18.49
CA THR A 96 -6.24 -3.46 17.72
C THR A 96 -5.19 -4.43 18.28
N ILE A 97 -5.38 -5.71 17.98
CA ILE A 97 -4.37 -6.73 18.28
C ILE A 97 -3.65 -7.05 16.98
N VAL A 98 -2.38 -6.72 16.93
CA VAL A 98 -1.54 -6.98 15.77
C VAL A 98 -1.27 -8.47 15.63
N GLY A 99 -1.35 -8.99 14.40
CA GLY A 99 -1.14 -10.41 14.15
C GLY A 99 -1.23 -10.76 12.66
N MET A 100 -1.62 -11.99 12.38
CA MET A 100 -1.81 -12.44 10.99
C MET A 100 -3.08 -11.82 10.39
N PRO A 101 -3.00 -11.29 9.15
CA PRO A 101 -4.18 -10.71 8.47
C PRO A 101 -5.33 -11.73 8.28
N PRO A 102 -6.58 -11.26 8.09
CA PRO A 102 -6.99 -9.86 7.96
C PRO A 102 -7.19 -9.17 9.32
N MET A 103 -6.70 -7.94 9.40
CA MET A 103 -6.94 -7.02 10.52
C MET A 103 -7.50 -5.71 9.98
N GLU A 104 -7.52 -4.63 10.82
CA GLU A 104 -8.01 -3.31 10.41
C GLU A 104 -7.29 -2.76 9.17
N ASP A 105 -6.01 -3.04 9.02
CA ASP A 105 -5.18 -2.61 7.88
C ASP A 105 -5.73 -3.06 6.54
N PHE A 106 -6.27 -4.26 6.46
CA PHE A 106 -6.93 -4.77 5.26
C PHE A 106 -8.14 -3.90 4.87
N TYR A 107 -8.95 -3.51 5.83
CA TYR A 107 -10.14 -2.68 5.59
C TYR A 107 -9.76 -1.23 5.28
N ILE A 108 -8.78 -0.67 6.00
CA ILE A 108 -8.26 0.68 5.76
C ILE A 108 -7.59 0.75 4.38
N GLY A 109 -6.75 -0.22 4.04
CA GLY A 109 -6.08 -0.29 2.75
C GLY A 109 -7.07 -0.41 1.59
N GLY A 110 -8.07 -1.29 1.71
CA GLY A 110 -9.12 -1.42 0.70
C GLY A 110 -9.96 -0.15 0.51
N ALA A 111 -10.28 0.55 1.59
CA ALA A 111 -10.98 1.84 1.52
C ALA A 111 -10.09 2.92 0.89
N SER A 112 -8.81 2.97 1.24
CA SER A 112 -7.84 3.91 0.67
C SER A 112 -7.70 3.75 -0.83
N VAL A 113 -7.53 2.51 -1.32
CA VAL A 113 -7.43 2.24 -2.76
C VAL A 113 -8.68 2.72 -3.50
N LYS A 114 -9.87 2.43 -3.00
CA LYS A 114 -11.13 2.87 -3.62
C LYS A 114 -11.24 4.39 -3.68
N LEU A 115 -10.81 5.08 -2.62
CA LEU A 115 -10.85 6.53 -2.55
C LEU A 115 -9.85 7.16 -3.55
N PHE A 116 -8.65 6.59 -3.67
CA PHE A 116 -7.58 7.14 -4.51
C PHE A 116 -7.55 6.57 -5.93
N LEU A 117 -8.38 5.58 -6.26
CA LEU A 117 -8.46 4.99 -7.60
C LEU A 117 -8.65 6.04 -8.72
N PRO A 118 -9.47 7.10 -8.56
CA PRO A 118 -9.56 8.16 -9.57
C PRO A 118 -8.23 8.86 -9.83
N ILE A 119 -7.42 9.09 -8.80
CA ILE A 119 -6.10 9.73 -8.92
C ILE A 119 -5.12 8.80 -9.65
N PHE A 120 -5.13 7.49 -9.34
CA PHE A 120 -4.36 6.51 -10.11
C PHE A 120 -4.76 6.52 -11.58
N LYS A 121 -6.06 6.57 -11.88
CA LYS A 121 -6.58 6.63 -13.26
C LYS A 121 -6.23 7.93 -14.00
N MET A 122 -6.03 9.02 -13.31
CA MET A 122 -5.54 10.26 -13.95
C MET A 122 -4.12 10.10 -14.49
N ASN A 123 -3.25 9.35 -13.78
CA ASN A 123 -1.88 9.08 -14.22
C ASN A 123 -1.80 7.87 -15.15
N PHE A 124 -2.65 6.87 -14.95
CA PHE A 124 -2.68 5.60 -15.67
C PHE A 124 -4.11 5.26 -16.10
N PRO A 125 -4.61 5.87 -17.19
CA PRO A 125 -6.00 5.70 -17.64
C PRO A 125 -6.38 4.24 -17.93
N GLU A 126 -5.39 3.40 -18.22
CA GLU A 126 -5.57 1.98 -18.46
C GLU A 126 -5.90 1.16 -17.22
N ILE A 127 -5.64 1.67 -16.01
CA ILE A 127 -6.01 0.99 -14.77
C ILE A 127 -7.54 0.92 -14.68
N VAL A 128 -8.05 -0.29 -14.51
CA VAL A 128 -9.48 -0.54 -14.28
C VAL A 128 -9.77 -0.55 -12.79
N ASP A 129 -8.97 -1.31 -12.04
CA ASP A 129 -9.11 -1.43 -10.59
C ASP A 129 -7.78 -1.83 -9.93
N ILE A 130 -7.69 -1.67 -8.61
CA ILE A 130 -6.53 -2.03 -7.77
C ILE A 130 -7.06 -2.75 -6.53
N ALA A 131 -6.42 -3.85 -6.14
CA ALA A 131 -6.72 -4.56 -4.90
C ALA A 131 -5.48 -4.80 -4.06
N LEU A 132 -5.64 -4.72 -2.75
CA LEU A 132 -4.63 -5.02 -1.73
C LEU A 132 -5.09 -6.26 -0.96
N PRO A 133 -4.70 -7.48 -1.37
CA PRO A 133 -5.14 -8.70 -0.72
C PRO A 133 -4.58 -8.81 0.71
N ALA A 134 -5.33 -9.46 1.60
CA ALA A 134 -4.96 -9.63 2.99
C ALA A 134 -3.61 -10.34 3.15
N GLU A 135 -3.33 -11.31 2.28
CA GLU A 135 -2.09 -12.08 2.25
C GLU A 135 -0.85 -11.20 1.99
N GLY A 136 -1.05 -10.04 1.38
CA GLY A 136 -0.03 -9.03 1.12
C GLY A 136 0.14 -8.03 2.24
N VAL A 137 -0.47 -8.24 3.39
CA VAL A 137 -0.39 -7.31 4.53
C VAL A 137 -0.69 -5.88 4.06
N PHE A 138 -1.82 -5.73 3.37
CA PHE A 138 -2.39 -4.51 2.77
C PHE A 138 -1.48 -3.64 1.88
N HIS A 139 -0.16 -3.80 1.87
CA HIS A 139 0.74 -2.99 1.02
C HIS A 139 1.89 -3.76 0.36
N ASN A 140 2.23 -4.97 0.85
CA ASN A 140 3.34 -5.74 0.29
C ASN A 140 3.00 -6.39 -1.06
N LEU A 141 1.73 -6.69 -1.31
CA LEU A 141 1.22 -7.28 -2.54
C LEU A 141 0.08 -6.45 -3.09
N VAL A 142 0.17 -6.10 -4.36
CA VAL A 142 -0.84 -5.32 -5.08
C VAL A 142 -1.25 -6.06 -6.34
N PHE A 143 -2.55 -6.21 -6.54
CA PHE A 143 -3.14 -6.65 -7.79
C PHE A 143 -3.66 -5.44 -8.56
N VAL A 144 -3.35 -5.36 -9.84
CA VAL A 144 -3.76 -4.25 -10.71
C VAL A 144 -4.40 -4.81 -11.96
N SER A 145 -5.65 -4.49 -12.19
CA SER A 145 -6.35 -4.81 -13.43
C SER A 145 -6.20 -3.67 -14.43
N ILE A 146 -5.78 -4.00 -15.65
CA ILE A 146 -5.60 -3.01 -16.71
C ILE A 146 -6.32 -3.41 -17.99
N ARG A 147 -6.83 -2.42 -18.71
CA ARG A 147 -7.24 -2.56 -20.11
C ARG A 147 -6.03 -2.36 -21.01
N LYS A 148 -5.38 -3.46 -21.33
CA LYS A 148 -4.16 -3.46 -22.12
C LYS A 148 -4.44 -3.16 -23.58
N THR A 149 -3.73 -2.19 -24.14
CA THR A 149 -3.86 -1.76 -25.55
C THR A 149 -2.61 -2.02 -26.39
N TYR A 150 -1.45 -2.16 -25.77
CA TYR A 150 -0.18 -2.43 -26.45
C TYR A 150 0.72 -3.37 -25.64
N PRO A 151 1.70 -4.04 -26.28
CA PRO A 151 2.70 -4.85 -25.58
C PRO A 151 3.50 -4.03 -24.57
N MET A 152 3.96 -4.66 -23.49
CA MET A 152 4.79 -4.03 -22.43
C MET A 152 4.08 -2.97 -21.57
N GLN A 153 2.78 -2.73 -21.75
CA GLN A 153 2.05 -1.73 -20.96
C GLN A 153 2.02 -2.05 -19.47
N ALA A 154 2.04 -3.34 -19.11
CA ALA A 154 2.14 -3.75 -17.70
C ALA A 154 3.43 -3.24 -17.04
N TYR A 155 4.55 -3.15 -17.77
CA TYR A 155 5.81 -2.59 -17.24
C TYR A 155 5.68 -1.11 -16.90
N LYS A 156 4.98 -0.34 -17.74
CA LYS A 156 4.67 1.06 -17.44
C LYS A 156 3.94 1.19 -16.10
N ILE A 157 2.94 0.33 -15.87
CA ILE A 157 2.15 0.35 -14.63
C ILE A 157 3.01 -0.01 -13.43
N MET A 158 3.79 -1.09 -13.51
CA MET A 158 4.65 -1.54 -12.40
C MET A 158 5.67 -0.47 -12.01
N HIS A 159 6.40 0.08 -12.97
CA HIS A 159 7.37 1.16 -12.72
C HIS A 159 6.71 2.43 -12.22
N GLY A 160 5.55 2.79 -12.77
CA GLY A 160 4.81 3.96 -12.36
C GLY A 160 4.30 3.86 -10.92
N LEU A 161 3.74 2.73 -10.53
CA LEU A 161 3.28 2.50 -9.16
C LEU A 161 4.44 2.53 -8.17
N TRP A 162 5.57 1.88 -8.45
CA TRP A 162 6.74 1.97 -7.58
C TRP A 162 7.33 3.38 -7.46
N GLY A 163 7.03 4.28 -8.40
CA GLY A 163 7.40 5.69 -8.33
C GLY A 163 6.36 6.60 -7.63
N MET A 164 5.23 6.07 -7.16
CA MET A 164 4.13 6.88 -6.63
C MET A 164 3.98 6.74 -5.10
N GLY A 165 4.42 7.77 -4.36
CA GLY A 165 4.16 7.89 -2.93
C GLY A 165 4.41 6.59 -2.15
N GLN A 166 3.47 6.17 -1.32
CA GLN A 166 3.61 4.98 -0.49
C GLN A 166 3.60 3.66 -1.28
N MET A 167 3.19 3.66 -2.56
CA MET A 167 3.29 2.46 -3.41
C MET A 167 4.75 2.03 -3.64
N MET A 168 5.73 2.91 -3.38
CA MET A 168 7.16 2.56 -3.41
C MET A 168 7.53 1.42 -2.45
N PHE A 169 6.75 1.21 -1.39
CA PHE A 169 7.00 0.14 -0.40
C PHE A 169 6.43 -1.22 -0.83
N THR A 170 5.68 -1.28 -1.92
CA THR A 170 5.10 -2.52 -2.42
C THR A 170 6.18 -3.48 -2.89
N LYS A 171 6.18 -4.71 -2.35
CA LYS A 171 7.16 -5.75 -2.71
C LYS A 171 6.79 -6.47 -3.99
N TYR A 172 5.49 -6.75 -4.18
CA TYR A 172 4.98 -7.53 -5.30
C TYR A 172 3.84 -6.78 -5.99
N ILE A 173 3.95 -6.59 -7.29
CA ILE A 173 2.88 -6.05 -8.12
C ILE A 173 2.52 -7.10 -9.16
N VAL A 174 1.27 -7.52 -9.17
CA VAL A 174 0.72 -8.44 -10.18
C VAL A 174 -0.23 -7.65 -11.06
N VAL A 175 0.08 -7.59 -12.35
CA VAL A 175 -0.76 -6.90 -13.34
C VAL A 175 -1.53 -7.95 -14.14
N VAL A 176 -2.85 -7.82 -14.17
CA VAL A 176 -3.77 -8.73 -14.86
C VAL A 176 -4.61 -7.96 -15.89
N ASP A 177 -5.21 -8.69 -16.82
CA ASP A 177 -6.17 -8.13 -17.77
C ASP A 177 -7.53 -7.83 -17.08
N ASP A 178 -8.37 -7.02 -17.71
CA ASP A 178 -9.65 -6.54 -17.17
C ASP A 178 -10.76 -7.61 -17.09
N ASP A 179 -10.49 -8.84 -17.55
CA ASP A 179 -11.38 -10.00 -17.44
C ASP A 179 -11.13 -10.86 -16.19
N VAL A 180 -10.17 -10.46 -15.34
CA VAL A 180 -9.82 -11.19 -14.10
C VAL A 180 -10.41 -10.48 -12.89
N ASP A 181 -11.12 -11.23 -12.05
CA ASP A 181 -11.56 -10.72 -10.74
C ASP A 181 -10.37 -10.66 -9.78
N MET A 182 -9.83 -9.45 -9.59
CA MET A 182 -8.68 -9.24 -8.71
C MET A 182 -9.03 -9.28 -7.22
N HIS A 183 -10.31 -9.27 -6.86
CA HIS A 183 -10.74 -9.49 -5.47
C HIS A 183 -10.81 -10.97 -5.11
N ASN A 184 -10.67 -11.85 -6.10
CA ASN A 184 -10.53 -13.28 -5.94
C ASN A 184 -9.05 -13.69 -6.06
N THR A 185 -8.33 -13.71 -4.94
CA THR A 185 -6.90 -14.09 -4.90
C THR A 185 -6.63 -15.43 -5.59
N SER A 186 -7.53 -16.40 -5.43
CA SER A 186 -7.37 -17.72 -6.05
C SER A 186 -7.44 -17.66 -7.57
N GLU A 187 -8.30 -16.84 -8.14
CA GLU A 187 -8.36 -16.63 -9.57
C GLU A 187 -7.10 -15.94 -10.10
N VAL A 188 -6.65 -14.89 -9.43
CA VAL A 188 -5.42 -14.18 -9.79
C VAL A 188 -4.23 -15.14 -9.79
N LEU A 189 -4.07 -15.96 -8.76
CA LEU A 189 -3.00 -16.94 -8.67
C LEU A 189 -3.12 -18.02 -9.75
N PHE A 190 -4.32 -18.52 -10.03
CA PHE A 190 -4.54 -19.45 -11.11
C PHE A 190 -4.11 -18.86 -12.47
N ARG A 191 -4.55 -17.64 -12.77
CA ARG A 191 -4.19 -16.95 -14.01
C ARG A 191 -2.70 -16.67 -14.10
N LEU A 192 -2.09 -16.28 -13.00
CA LEU A 192 -0.65 -16.07 -12.91
C LEU A 192 0.12 -17.37 -13.25
N CYS A 193 -0.17 -18.46 -12.54
CA CYS A 193 0.54 -19.73 -12.74
C CYS A 193 0.30 -20.34 -14.13
N ALA A 194 -0.91 -20.20 -14.66
CA ALA A 194 -1.28 -20.80 -15.94
C ALA A 194 -0.78 -20.02 -17.17
N ASN A 195 -0.52 -18.71 -17.04
CA ASN A 195 -0.31 -17.85 -18.22
C ASN A 195 1.00 -17.07 -18.22
N THR A 196 1.86 -17.20 -17.20
CA THR A 196 3.14 -16.50 -17.16
C THR A 196 4.32 -17.44 -17.26
N ASP A 197 5.39 -16.93 -17.86
CA ASP A 197 6.73 -17.47 -17.79
C ASP A 197 7.54 -16.58 -16.84
N PRO A 198 8.07 -17.09 -15.71
CA PRO A 198 8.77 -16.26 -14.73
C PRO A 198 9.98 -15.50 -15.28
N GLN A 199 10.67 -16.04 -16.30
CA GLN A 199 11.81 -15.35 -16.91
C GLN A 199 11.38 -14.22 -17.83
N ARG A 200 10.30 -14.43 -18.58
CA ARG A 200 9.82 -13.46 -19.58
C ARG A 200 8.92 -12.38 -18.96
N ASP A 201 8.06 -12.76 -18.00
CA ASP A 201 6.94 -11.95 -17.54
C ASP A 201 7.18 -11.37 -16.13
N SER A 202 8.42 -11.39 -15.64
CA SER A 202 8.81 -10.82 -14.33
C SER A 202 9.83 -9.70 -14.48
N ILE A 203 9.75 -8.73 -13.57
CA ILE A 203 10.79 -7.72 -13.35
C ILE A 203 11.26 -7.83 -11.90
N PHE A 204 12.57 -7.87 -11.72
CA PHE A 204 13.20 -7.78 -10.41
C PHE A 204 13.96 -6.46 -10.32
N ILE A 205 13.54 -5.60 -9.39
CA ILE A 205 14.22 -4.33 -9.13
C ILE A 205 15.03 -4.48 -7.85
N PRO A 206 16.39 -4.52 -7.93
CA PRO A 206 17.23 -4.51 -6.75
C PRO A 206 17.03 -3.19 -6.01
N GLN A 207 16.58 -3.22 -4.77
CA GLN A 207 16.58 -2.03 -3.93
C GLN A 207 18.02 -1.74 -3.51
N SER A 208 18.55 -0.59 -3.93
CA SER A 208 19.87 -0.14 -3.50
C SER A 208 19.80 0.28 -2.03
N GLY A 209 20.36 -0.51 -1.15
CA GLY A 209 21.04 -0.17 0.11
C GLY A 209 20.42 0.72 1.17
N THR A 210 19.31 1.40 0.94
CA THR A 210 18.57 2.10 1.99
C THR A 210 17.55 1.14 2.58
N ARG A 211 17.71 0.82 3.86
CA ARG A 211 16.69 0.10 4.63
C ARG A 211 15.34 0.76 4.34
N PRO A 212 14.30 0.01 3.90
CA PRO A 212 12.96 0.53 3.95
C PRO A 212 12.70 0.91 5.42
N THR A 213 12.34 2.14 5.67
CA THR A 213 11.89 2.61 6.98
C THR A 213 10.61 1.93 7.45
N CYS A 214 10.03 1.08 6.62
CA CYS A 214 8.94 0.21 6.99
C CYS A 214 9.51 -1.09 7.56
N SER A 215 9.24 -1.35 8.82
CA SER A 215 9.68 -2.47 9.64
C SER A 215 9.24 -3.87 9.14
N THR A 216 8.61 -3.94 7.99
CA THR A 216 7.98 -5.16 7.44
C THR A 216 8.95 -6.13 6.76
N THR A 217 10.25 -5.87 6.82
CA THR A 217 11.23 -6.80 6.27
C THR A 217 12.11 -7.32 7.42
N PRO A 218 12.10 -8.63 7.70
CA PRO A 218 13.04 -9.21 8.65
C PRO A 218 14.46 -8.81 8.26
N PRO A 219 15.36 -8.57 9.22
CA PRO A 219 16.75 -8.25 8.92
C PRO A 219 17.33 -9.43 8.15
N ALA A 220 17.41 -9.30 6.85
CA ALA A 220 18.10 -10.26 6.02
C ALA A 220 19.59 -10.13 6.36
N LYS A 221 20.22 -11.24 6.68
CA LYS A 221 21.68 -11.35 6.69
C LYS A 221 22.28 -11.23 5.27
N SER A 222 21.49 -10.81 4.29
CA SER A 222 21.83 -10.69 2.88
C SER A 222 21.43 -9.32 2.31
N PRO A 223 22.28 -8.71 1.46
CA PRO A 223 22.23 -7.31 1.10
C PRO A 223 21.28 -6.96 -0.04
N ALA A 224 20.14 -7.55 -0.20
CA ALA A 224 19.10 -7.02 -1.11
C ALA A 224 17.79 -7.79 -0.98
N ALA A 225 16.78 -7.18 -0.40
CA ALA A 225 15.41 -7.54 -0.73
C ALA A 225 15.11 -7.01 -2.15
N ALA A 226 14.84 -7.88 -3.09
CA ALA A 226 14.41 -7.50 -4.42
C ALA A 226 12.88 -7.38 -4.43
N SER A 227 12.35 -6.27 -4.93
CA SER A 227 10.94 -6.19 -5.30
C SER A 227 10.73 -6.96 -6.60
N SER A 228 9.71 -7.81 -6.66
CA SER A 228 9.36 -8.57 -7.84
C SER A 228 8.00 -8.14 -8.38
N ALA A 229 7.90 -8.01 -9.69
CA ALA A 229 6.65 -7.76 -10.38
C ALA A 229 6.38 -8.87 -11.38
N LEU A 230 5.16 -9.36 -11.36
CA LEU A 230 4.68 -10.40 -12.27
C LEU A 230 3.58 -9.82 -13.15
N THR A 231 3.66 -10.09 -14.45
CA THR A 231 2.66 -9.64 -15.41
C THR A 231 2.14 -10.78 -16.25
N ARG A 232 0.84 -10.80 -16.49
CA ARG A 232 0.23 -11.65 -17.49
C ARG A 232 0.30 -10.99 -18.87
N ARG A 233 0.82 -11.70 -19.85
CA ARG A 233 0.69 -11.33 -21.26
C ARG A 233 -0.54 -11.99 -21.85
N ARG A 234 -1.42 -11.20 -22.46
CA ARG A 234 -2.36 -11.73 -23.45
C ARG A 234 -1.54 -12.14 -24.68
N ASN A 235 -1.54 -13.43 -25.02
CA ASN A 235 -1.09 -13.86 -26.32
C ASN A 235 -2.12 -13.37 -27.35
N SER A 236 -1.92 -12.17 -27.89
CA SER A 236 -2.59 -11.80 -29.12
C SER A 236 -2.05 -12.76 -30.20
N PRO A 237 -2.90 -13.50 -30.91
CA PRO A 237 -2.43 -14.28 -32.03
C PRO A 237 -1.75 -13.31 -32.99
N ALA A 238 -0.46 -13.54 -33.26
CA ALA A 238 0.19 -12.92 -34.39
C ALA A 238 -0.69 -13.23 -35.61
N LYS A 239 -1.02 -12.20 -36.38
CA LYS A 239 -1.61 -12.40 -37.70
C LYS A 239 -0.53 -13.01 -38.59
N ASP A 240 -0.28 -14.29 -38.42
CA ASP A 240 0.40 -15.08 -39.44
C ASP A 240 -0.64 -15.49 -40.49
N SER A 241 -0.58 -14.80 -41.57
CA SER A 241 -1.41 -15.06 -42.78
C SER A 241 -0.92 -16.25 -43.59
N ASN A 242 -0.36 -17.30 -42.96
CA ASN A 242 -0.10 -18.57 -43.67
C ASN A 242 0.35 -19.66 -42.69
N ALA A 243 -0.61 -20.29 -42.02
CA ALA A 243 -0.37 -21.61 -41.42
C ALA A 243 -1.66 -22.44 -41.47
N PRO A 244 -1.62 -23.70 -41.95
CA PRO A 244 -2.79 -24.56 -42.06
C PRO A 244 -3.27 -24.99 -40.66
N GLY A 245 -4.58 -25.03 -40.51
CA GLY A 245 -5.33 -25.18 -39.31
C GLY A 245 -4.81 -26.22 -38.31
N ARG A 246 -4.66 -25.79 -37.05
CA ARG A 246 -4.65 -26.68 -35.89
C ARG A 246 -5.98 -26.51 -35.16
N HIS A 247 -6.63 -27.65 -34.94
CA HIS A 247 -7.84 -27.77 -34.19
C HIS A 247 -7.75 -27.13 -32.81
N SER A 248 -8.66 -26.18 -32.54
CA SER A 248 -8.89 -25.61 -31.23
C SER A 248 -9.58 -26.66 -30.35
N SER A 249 -8.90 -27.17 -29.34
CA SER A 249 -9.53 -27.91 -28.25
C SER A 249 -10.30 -26.92 -27.36
N ARG A 250 -11.61 -26.95 -27.53
CA ARG A 250 -12.58 -26.22 -26.69
C ARG A 250 -12.61 -26.88 -25.31
N TRP A 251 -12.05 -26.24 -24.28
CA TRP A 251 -12.28 -26.67 -22.91
C TRP A 251 -13.64 -26.18 -22.44
N MET A 252 -14.42 -27.12 -21.91
CA MET A 252 -15.80 -26.95 -21.48
C MET A 252 -15.90 -25.91 -20.34
N LYS A 253 -16.96 -25.10 -20.43
CA LYS A 253 -17.51 -24.41 -19.27
C LYS A 253 -18.33 -25.41 -18.44
N PRO A 254 -18.36 -25.32 -17.09
CA PRO A 254 -19.39 -25.96 -16.29
C PRO A 254 -20.76 -25.29 -16.51
#